data_200b2b318fc3174ff990f895ad957296
#
_entry.id   200b2b318fc3174ff990f895ad957296
#
_cell.length_a   1.000
_cell.length_b   1.000
_cell.length_c   1.000
_cell.angle_alpha   90.00
_cell.angle_beta   90.00
_cell.angle_gamma   90.00
#
_symmetry.space_group_name_H-M   'P 1'
#
loop_
_entity.id
_entity.type
_entity.pdbx_description
1 polymer ?
#
loop_
_entity_poly.entity_id
_entity_poly.type
_entity_poly.pdbx_seq_one_letter_code
_entity_poly.pdbx_strand_id
1 'polypeptide(L)'
;MNQPSSLAADLRGAWHAQAQSHPLITLGLAASAAGVVLLLVAGIVNALTGENRVHVGYAVLGGTXXXXXXXXXXXXXXXXXXXXXXXXXXXXXXXXXXXXXXXXXXXXTQDAMLGFAAGMMLAASAFSLILPGLDAAGTIVGPGPAAAAVVALGLGLGVLLMLGLDYFTPHEHERTGHQGPEAARVNRVWLFVLTIILHNLPEGMAIGVSFATGDLRIGLPLTSAIAIQDIPEGLAVALALRAVGLPIGRAVLVAVASGLMEPLGALVGVGISSGFALAYPISMGLAAGAMIFVVSHEVIPETHRNGHETIATVGLMAGFAVMMFLDTALG
;
A
#
# COMPACT_ATOMS: atom_id res chain seq x y z
N MET A 1 45.57 -1.90 1.97
CA MET A 1 44.47 -1.26 2.73
C MET A 1 43.35 -0.94 1.76
N ASN A 2 42.27 -1.74 1.78
CA ASN A 2 41.11 -1.45 0.92
C ASN A 2 40.39 -0.25 1.53
N GLN A 3 40.23 0.78 0.74
CA GLN A 3 39.35 1.89 1.15
C GLN A 3 37.93 1.34 1.32
N PRO A 4 37.21 1.73 2.39
CA PRO A 4 35.82 1.29 2.51
C PRO A 4 35.03 1.80 1.31
N SER A 5 34.40 0.85 0.59
CA SER A 5 33.51 1.18 -0.51
C SER A 5 32.36 2.04 0.02
N SER A 6 31.93 3.04 -0.74
CA SER A 6 30.77 3.82 -0.33
C SER A 6 29.51 2.94 -0.37
N LEU A 7 28.57 3.17 0.53
CA LEU A 7 27.30 2.45 0.56
C LEU A 7 26.63 2.44 -0.82
N ALA A 8 26.73 3.54 -1.55
CA ALA A 8 26.17 3.67 -2.90
C ALA A 8 26.84 2.71 -3.90
N ALA A 9 28.16 2.52 -3.78
CA ALA A 9 28.89 1.59 -4.66
C ALA A 9 28.51 0.13 -4.35
N ASP A 10 28.37 -0.20 -3.06
CA ASP A 10 27.96 -1.52 -2.62
C ASP A 10 26.54 -1.84 -3.07
N LEU A 11 25.60 -0.89 -2.93
CA LEU A 11 24.21 -1.06 -3.37
C LEU A 11 24.15 -1.26 -4.89
N ARG A 12 24.93 -0.50 -5.67
CA ARG A 12 24.97 -0.69 -7.14
C ARG A 12 25.45 -2.09 -7.50
N GLY A 13 26.51 -2.56 -6.82
CA GLY A 13 27.04 -3.91 -7.04
C GLY A 13 26.00 -4.98 -6.69
N ALA A 14 25.32 -4.81 -5.55
CA ALA A 14 24.29 -5.72 -5.08
C ALA A 14 23.09 -5.76 -6.02
N TRP A 15 22.63 -4.60 -6.51
CA TRP A 15 21.55 -4.54 -7.50
C TRP A 15 21.94 -5.20 -8.82
N HIS A 16 23.19 -5.02 -9.25
CA HIS A 16 23.68 -5.65 -10.47
C HIS A 16 23.68 -7.18 -10.33
N ALA A 17 24.15 -7.68 -9.19
CA ALA A 17 24.12 -9.11 -8.88
C ALA A 17 22.69 -9.65 -8.82
N GLN A 18 21.77 -8.90 -8.19
CA GLN A 18 20.36 -9.25 -8.10
C GLN A 18 19.72 -9.33 -9.50
N ALA A 19 20.04 -8.36 -10.36
CA ALA A 19 19.54 -8.33 -11.73
C ALA A 19 20.04 -9.53 -12.54
N GLN A 20 21.30 -9.92 -12.35
CA GLN A 20 21.87 -11.09 -13.04
C GLN A 20 21.27 -12.40 -12.54
N SER A 21 20.97 -12.48 -11.23
CA SER A 21 20.39 -13.71 -10.63
C SER A 21 18.90 -13.88 -10.92
N HIS A 22 18.19 -12.78 -11.24
CA HIS A 22 16.74 -12.80 -11.49
C HIS A 22 16.39 -12.06 -12.79
N PRO A 23 16.84 -12.55 -13.96
CA PRO A 23 16.69 -11.78 -15.21
C PRO A 23 15.24 -11.56 -15.62
N LEU A 24 14.32 -12.49 -15.37
CA LEU A 24 12.91 -12.32 -15.72
C LEU A 24 12.24 -11.26 -14.86
N ILE A 25 12.56 -11.22 -13.56
CA ILE A 25 12.02 -10.20 -12.65
C ILE A 25 12.57 -8.82 -13.05
N THR A 26 13.87 -8.77 -13.38
CA THR A 26 14.51 -7.53 -13.84
C THR A 26 13.84 -7.01 -15.11
N LEU A 27 13.59 -7.91 -16.07
CA LEU A 27 12.90 -7.54 -17.31
C LEU A 27 11.47 -7.06 -17.03
N GLY A 28 10.75 -7.75 -16.14
CA GLY A 28 9.40 -7.37 -15.73
C GLY A 28 9.37 -5.99 -15.09
N LEU A 29 10.31 -5.72 -14.18
CA LEU A 29 10.43 -4.41 -13.53
C LEU A 29 10.75 -3.33 -14.56
N ALA A 30 11.71 -3.60 -15.45
CA ALA A 30 12.08 -2.64 -16.50
C ALA A 30 10.89 -2.33 -17.43
N ALA A 31 10.14 -3.36 -17.82
CA ALA A 31 8.97 -3.19 -18.70
C ALA A 31 7.86 -2.40 -17.99
N SER A 32 7.57 -2.72 -16.72
CA SER A 32 6.53 -2.03 -15.96
C SER A 32 6.94 -0.58 -15.65
N ALA A 33 8.21 -0.36 -15.27
CA ALA A 33 8.73 1.00 -15.03
C ALA A 33 8.67 1.84 -16.32
N ALA A 34 9.07 1.26 -17.46
CA ALA A 34 8.96 1.93 -18.76
C ALA A 34 7.49 2.28 -19.08
N GLY A 35 6.57 1.36 -18.82
CA GLY A 35 5.14 1.59 -18.99
C GLY A 35 4.65 2.75 -18.13
N VAL A 36 5.01 2.76 -16.85
CA VAL A 36 4.65 3.85 -15.92
C VAL A 36 5.23 5.18 -16.39
N VAL A 37 6.49 5.21 -16.81
CA VAL A 37 7.14 6.43 -17.32
C VAL A 37 6.43 6.94 -18.58
N LEU A 38 6.07 6.05 -19.51
CA LEU A 38 5.34 6.44 -20.72
C LEU A 38 3.98 7.05 -20.38
N LEU A 39 3.25 6.41 -19.46
CA LEU A 39 1.95 6.92 -19.00
C LEU A 39 2.11 8.28 -18.31
N LEU A 40 3.14 8.44 -17.45
CA LEU A 40 3.41 9.72 -16.77
C LEU A 40 3.76 10.83 -17.77
N VAL A 41 4.64 10.54 -18.73
CA VAL A 41 5.03 11.54 -19.75
C VAL A 41 3.79 11.97 -20.55
N ALA A 42 2.96 11.00 -20.96
CA ALA A 42 1.72 11.33 -21.68
C ALA A 42 0.78 12.18 -20.81
N GLY A 43 0.67 11.86 -19.52
CA GLY A 43 -0.15 12.64 -18.59
C GLY A 43 0.37 14.05 -18.37
N ILE A 44 1.69 14.21 -18.22
CA ILE A 44 2.33 15.53 -18.07
C ILE A 44 2.09 16.37 -19.33
N VAL A 45 2.30 15.77 -20.51
CA VAL A 45 2.05 16.48 -21.78
C VAL A 45 0.60 16.94 -21.84
N ASN A 46 -0.35 16.05 -21.49
CA ASN A 46 -1.76 16.39 -21.50
C ASN A 46 -2.09 17.49 -20.47
N ALA A 47 -1.48 17.44 -19.29
CA ALA A 47 -1.68 18.47 -18.25
C ALA A 47 -1.14 19.83 -18.68
N LEU A 48 -0.01 19.86 -19.42
CA LEU A 48 0.57 21.10 -19.92
C LEU A 48 -0.22 21.71 -21.08
N THR A 49 -0.94 20.85 -21.85
CA THR A 49 -1.66 21.29 -23.05
C THR A 49 -3.19 21.27 -22.87
N GLY A 50 -3.72 20.75 -21.74
CA GLY A 50 -5.13 20.53 -21.49
C GLY A 50 -5.69 21.30 -20.28
N GLU A 51 -6.95 21.03 -19.93
CA GLU A 51 -7.71 21.74 -18.89
C GLU A 51 -7.94 20.94 -17.60
N ASN A 52 -7.10 19.94 -17.29
CA ASN A 52 -7.40 18.95 -16.24
C ASN A 52 -6.85 19.29 -14.83
N ARG A 53 -6.92 20.56 -14.41
CA ARG A 53 -6.38 20.99 -13.10
C ARG A 53 -7.23 20.57 -11.89
N VAL A 54 -8.54 20.41 -12.07
CA VAL A 54 -9.46 20.11 -10.96
C VAL A 54 -9.28 18.69 -10.43
N HIS A 55 -9.02 17.75 -11.33
CA HIS A 55 -8.87 16.32 -10.97
C HIS A 55 -7.64 16.08 -10.08
N VAL A 56 -6.56 16.81 -10.31
CA VAL A 56 -5.37 16.76 -9.47
C VAL A 56 -5.70 17.18 -8.03
N GLY A 57 -6.52 18.23 -7.88
CA GLY A 57 -6.96 18.69 -6.56
C GLY A 57 -7.70 17.61 -5.78
N TYR A 58 -8.66 16.94 -6.41
CA TYR A 58 -9.42 15.85 -5.76
C TYR A 58 -8.50 14.68 -5.37
N ALA A 59 -7.57 14.31 -6.24
CA ALA A 59 -6.65 13.20 -5.97
C ALA A 59 -5.71 13.51 -4.79
N VAL A 60 -5.17 14.74 -4.76
CA VAL A 60 -4.27 15.16 -3.66
C VAL A 60 -5.06 15.22 -2.35
N LEU A 61 -6.28 15.77 -2.37
CA LEU A 61 -7.13 15.81 -1.17
C LEU A 61 -7.47 14.40 -0.68
N GLY A 62 -7.79 13.48 -1.61
CA GLY A 62 -8.04 12.08 -1.28
C GLY A 62 -6.84 11.43 -0.60
N GLY A 63 -5.68 11.55 -1.22
CA GLY A 63 -4.44 11.00 -0.68
C GLY A 63 -4.08 11.60 0.68
N THR A 64 -4.31 12.90 0.80
CA THR A 64 -4.06 13.57 2.10
C THR A 64 -5.06 13.11 3.18
N UNK A 65 -6.06 12.95 2.87
CA UNK A 65 -7.10 12.49 3.77
C UNK A 65 -6.80 11.12 4.31
N UNK A 66 -6.21 10.41 3.55
CA UNK A 66 -5.76 9.12 3.96
C UNK A 66 -4.57 9.22 4.87
N UNK A 67 -3.82 10.05 4.65
CA UNK A 67 -2.68 10.32 5.49
C UNK A 67 -3.13 10.89 6.83
N UNK A 68 -4.14 11.46 6.72
CA UNK A 68 -4.68 12.05 7.93
C UNK A 68 -5.32 10.99 8.80
N UNK A 69 -5.78 10.05 8.11
CA UNK A 69 -6.34 8.93 8.84
C UNK A 69 -5.23 8.08 9.43
N UNK A 70 -4.29 7.95 8.76
CA UNK A 70 -3.14 7.25 9.28
C UNK A 70 -2.56 8.01 10.45
N UNK A 71 -2.63 9.16 10.32
CA UNK A 71 -2.10 10.03 11.35
C UNK A 71 -3.02 10.06 12.58
N UNK A 72 -4.13 9.98 12.26
CA UNK A 72 -5.05 9.92 13.37
C UNK A 72 -5.00 8.60 14.07
N UNK A 73 -4.83 7.69 13.31
CA UNK A 73 -4.70 6.38 13.87
C UNK A 73 -3.40 6.19 14.60
N UNK A 74 -2.60 6.65 14.09
CA UNK A 74 -1.32 6.58 14.73
C UNK A 74 -1.34 7.41 16.00
N UNK A 75 -1.94 8.41 15.93
CA UNK A 75 -2.01 9.25 17.10
C UNK A 75 -2.90 8.65 18.15
N UNK A 76 -3.78 8.04 17.62
CA UNK A 76 -4.64 7.31 18.54
C UNK A 76 -3.92 6.13 19.11
N UNK A 77 -3.26 5.63 18.34
CA UNK A 77 -2.47 4.53 18.80
C UNK A 77 -1.45 4.93 19.78
N UNK A 78 -1.07 5.91 19.51
CA UNK A 78 -0.09 6.41 20.46
C UNK A 78 -0.76 6.83 21.74
N UNK A 79 -1.77 7.30 21.57
CA UNK A 79 -2.47 7.66 22.75
C UNK A 79 -2.94 6.43 23.48
N UNK A 80 -3.27 5.55 22.72
CA UNK A 80 -3.68 4.32 23.31
C UNK A 80 -2.52 3.54 23.85
N UNK A 81 -1.62 3.64 23.19
CA UNK A 81 -0.42 2.99 23.63
C UNK A 81 0.09 3.66 24.86
N UNK A 82 -0.01 4.78 24.84
CA UNK A 82 0.45 5.54 25.98
C UNK A 82 -0.49 5.35 27.15
N UNK A 83 -1.60 5.25 26.76
CA UNK A 83 -2.56 4.89 27.77
C UNK A 83 -2.36 3.47 28.23
N UNK A 84 -2.09 2.73 27.33
CA UNK A 84 -1.81 1.37 27.65
C UNK A 84 -0.49 1.18 28.35
N UNK A 85 0.28 1.92 28.02
CA UNK A 85 1.54 1.92 28.70
C UNK A 85 1.40 2.49 30.06
N UNK A 86 0.67 3.35 30.10
CA UNK A 86 0.43 3.92 31.40
C UNK A 86 -0.37 3.01 32.27
N UNK A 87 -1.17 2.36 31.62
CA UNK A 87 -1.94 1.37 32.31
C UNK A 87 -1.09 0.15 32.58
N UNK A 88 -0.32 -0.09 31.76
CA UNK A 88 0.57 -1.20 31.93
C UNK A 88 1.59 -0.95 32.99
N UNK A 89 1.88 0.07 33.00
CA UNK A 89 2.83 0.45 34.08
C UNK A 89 2.14 0.44 35.42
N UNK A 90 1.05 0.71 35.33
CA UNK A 90 0.32 0.65 36.56
C UNK A 90 -0.13 -0.75 36.90
N UNK A 91 -0.24 -1.44 35.91
CA UNK A 91 -0.65 -2.78 36.07
C UNK A 91 0.52 -3.75 35.98
N UNK A 92 1.50 -3.30 35.86
CA UNK A 92 2.65 -4.14 35.74
C UNK A 92 2.79 -5.22 36.78
N UNK A 93 2.31 -5.00 37.70
CA UNK A 93 2.39 -5.98 38.73
C UNK A 93 1.31 -7.06 38.61
N UNK A 94 0.38 -6.71 38.18
CA UNK A 94 -0.70 -7.63 37.98
C UNK A 94 -0.74 -8.08 36.56
N UNK A 95 -0.02 -7.45 36.00
CA UNK A 95 -0.14 -7.61 34.65
C UNK A 95 0.65 -8.73 34.01
N UNK A 96 1.43 -9.26 34.67
CA UNK A 96 2.15 -10.33 34.07
C UNK A 96 1.22 -11.44 33.55
N UNK A 97 0.23 -11.58 34.12
CA UNK A 97 -0.73 -12.54 33.68
C UNK A 97 -1.70 -11.92 32.74
N UNK A 98 -1.94 -10.76 33.00
CA UNK A 98 -2.77 -9.98 32.19
C UNK A 98 -2.06 -9.47 30.96
N UNK A 99 -0.95 -9.36 31.10
CA UNK A 99 -0.19 -8.96 29.99
C UNK A 99 -0.09 -10.03 28.95
N UNK A 100 -0.06 -11.02 29.40
CA UNK A 100 -0.07 -12.15 28.53
C UNK A 100 -1.42 -12.35 27.86
N UNK A 101 -2.27 -12.07 28.60
CA UNK A 101 -3.58 -12.09 28.06
C UNK A 101 -3.86 -10.88 27.22
N UNK A 102 -3.36 -9.88 27.61
CA UNK A 102 -3.55 -8.68 26.90
C UNK A 102 -2.72 -8.66 25.66
N UNK A 103 -1.70 -9.33 25.79
CA UNK A 103 -0.90 -9.47 24.64
C UNK A 103 -1.48 -10.41 23.65
N UNK A 104 -2.09 -11.24 24.09
CA UNK A 104 -2.75 -12.17 23.28
C UNK A 104 -4.02 -11.63 22.66
N UNK A 105 -4.57 -10.89 23.42
CA UNK A 105 -5.69 -10.18 22.98
C UNK A 105 -5.31 -9.11 21.99
N UNK A 106 -4.30 -8.64 22.10
CA UNK A 106 -3.84 -7.69 21.24
C UNK A 106 -3.38 -8.29 19.94
N UNK A 107 -2.88 -9.38 19.94
CA UNK A 107 -2.52 -10.08 18.81
C UNK A 107 -3.69 -10.66 18.05
N UNK A 108 -4.59 -11.00 18.63
CA UNK A 108 -5.81 -11.45 18.08
C UNK A 108 -6.59 -10.39 17.43
N THR A 109 -6.59 -9.29 18.11
CA THR A 109 -7.28 -8.12 17.58
C THR A 109 -6.50 -7.54 16.39
N GLN A 110 -5.20 -7.47 16.54
CA GLN A 110 -4.33 -6.96 15.47
C GLN A 110 -4.52 -7.80 14.19
N ASP A 111 -4.44 -9.12 14.32
CA ASP A 111 -4.59 -10.00 13.16
C ASP A 111 -5.99 -9.86 12.53
N ALA A 112 -7.03 -9.71 13.36
CA ALA A 112 -8.40 -9.46 12.86
C ALA A 112 -8.49 -8.12 12.13
N MET A 113 -7.85 -7.08 12.68
CA MET A 113 -7.86 -5.74 12.08
C MET A 113 -7.06 -5.68 10.77
N LEU A 114 -5.91 -6.33 10.73
CA LEU A 114 -5.12 -6.44 9.49
C LEU A 114 -5.86 -7.30 8.46
N GLY A 115 -6.51 -8.38 8.91
CA GLY A 115 -7.40 -9.17 8.04
C GLY A 115 -8.51 -8.29 7.45
N PHE A 116 -9.15 -7.48 8.29
CA PHE A 116 -10.20 -6.54 7.86
C PHE A 116 -9.66 -5.58 6.78
N ALA A 117 -8.48 -4.99 7.01
CA ALA A 117 -7.83 -4.11 6.03
C ALA A 117 -7.57 -4.86 4.71
N ALA A 118 -7.02 -6.09 4.79
CA ALA A 118 -6.77 -6.92 3.61
C ALA A 118 -8.07 -7.17 2.81
N GLY A 119 -9.17 -7.46 3.52
CA GLY A 119 -10.47 -7.66 2.88
C GLY A 119 -10.99 -6.42 2.18
N MET A 120 -10.85 -5.25 2.82
CA MET A 120 -11.23 -3.97 2.20
C MET A 120 -10.41 -3.71 0.94
N MET A 121 -9.09 -3.92 0.99
CA MET A 121 -8.19 -3.72 -0.17
C MET A 121 -8.57 -4.65 -1.33
N LEU A 122 -8.85 -5.93 -1.06
CA LEU A 122 -9.25 -6.88 -2.11
C LEU A 122 -10.56 -6.45 -2.76
N ALA A 123 -11.57 -6.09 -1.96
CA ALA A 123 -12.86 -5.63 -2.48
C ALA A 123 -12.71 -4.31 -3.25
N ALA A 124 -11.92 -3.37 -2.74
CA ALA A 124 -11.63 -2.10 -3.42
C ALA A 124 -10.97 -2.35 -4.78
N SER A 125 -10.00 -3.27 -4.84
CA SER A 125 -9.35 -3.64 -6.10
C SER A 125 -10.36 -4.15 -7.11
N ALA A 126 -11.30 -5.00 -6.65
CA ALA A 126 -12.32 -5.58 -7.54
C ALA A 126 -13.37 -4.54 -7.95
N PHE A 127 -14.02 -3.90 -6.99
CA PHE A 127 -15.21 -3.07 -7.24
C PHE A 127 -14.89 -1.63 -7.63
N SER A 128 -13.87 -1.03 -7.02
CA SER A 128 -13.54 0.38 -7.26
C SER A 128 -12.45 0.58 -8.33
N LEU A 129 -11.74 -0.48 -8.73
CA LEU A 129 -10.68 -0.34 -9.76
C LEU A 129 -10.94 -1.24 -10.97
N ILE A 130 -11.08 -2.56 -10.79
CA ILE A 130 -11.22 -3.48 -11.93
C ILE A 130 -12.53 -3.25 -12.66
N LEU A 131 -13.67 -3.21 -11.95
CA LEU A 131 -14.97 -3.04 -12.61
C LEU A 131 -15.09 -1.72 -13.35
N PRO A 132 -14.77 -0.54 -12.73
CA PRO A 132 -14.81 0.72 -13.50
C PRO A 132 -13.78 0.74 -14.64
N GLY A 133 -12.63 0.09 -14.45
CA GLY A 133 -11.63 -0.05 -15.51
C GLY A 133 -12.17 -0.81 -16.71
N LEU A 134 -12.89 -1.92 -16.47
CA LEU A 134 -13.53 -2.72 -17.52
C LEU A 134 -14.61 -1.90 -18.26
N ASP A 135 -15.42 -1.15 -17.50
CA ASP A 135 -16.44 -0.29 -18.10
C ASP A 135 -15.80 0.79 -18.99
N ALA A 136 -14.76 1.46 -18.47
CA ALA A 136 -14.05 2.50 -19.23
C ALA A 136 -13.39 1.91 -20.48
N ALA A 137 -12.72 0.76 -20.36
CA ALA A 137 -12.11 0.11 -21.52
C ALA A 137 -13.18 -0.28 -22.53
N GLY A 138 -14.33 -0.78 -22.05
CA GLY A 138 -15.45 -1.20 -22.91
C GLY A 138 -15.99 -0.08 -23.78
N THR A 139 -15.98 1.16 -23.27
CA THR A 139 -16.43 2.31 -24.08
C THR A 139 -15.45 2.68 -25.20
N ILE A 140 -14.19 2.26 -25.07
CA ILE A 140 -13.12 2.64 -26.02
C ILE A 140 -12.89 1.53 -27.05
N VAL A 141 -12.72 0.27 -26.59
CA VAL A 141 -12.36 -0.87 -27.46
C VAL A 141 -13.50 -1.87 -27.66
N GLY A 142 -14.67 -1.59 -27.09
CA GLY A 142 -15.79 -2.51 -27.08
C GLY A 142 -15.76 -3.43 -25.84
N PRO A 143 -16.95 -3.83 -25.35
CA PRO A 143 -17.04 -4.70 -24.19
C PRO A 143 -16.57 -6.12 -24.47
N GLY A 144 -16.27 -6.86 -23.42
CA GLY A 144 -15.87 -8.25 -23.50
C GLY A 144 -14.36 -8.44 -23.53
N PRO A 145 -13.84 -9.38 -24.34
CA PRO A 145 -12.43 -9.77 -24.27
C PRO A 145 -11.42 -8.64 -24.50
N ALA A 146 -11.74 -7.67 -25.37
CA ALA A 146 -10.83 -6.55 -25.64
C ALA A 146 -10.68 -5.67 -24.40
N ALA A 147 -11.80 -5.32 -23.75
CA ALA A 147 -11.78 -4.54 -22.49
C ALA A 147 -11.03 -5.30 -21.40
N ALA A 148 -11.31 -6.61 -21.27
CA ALA A 148 -10.64 -7.46 -20.29
C ALA A 148 -9.11 -7.48 -20.53
N ALA A 149 -8.68 -7.54 -21.80
CA ALA A 149 -7.25 -7.55 -22.14
C ALA A 149 -6.57 -6.24 -21.74
N VAL A 150 -7.24 -5.10 -21.93
CA VAL A 150 -6.70 -3.79 -21.56
C VAL A 150 -6.47 -3.71 -20.04
N VAL A 151 -7.48 -4.09 -19.25
CA VAL A 151 -7.38 -4.04 -17.78
C VAL A 151 -6.38 -5.08 -17.28
N ALA A 152 -6.37 -6.29 -17.86
CA ALA A 152 -5.44 -7.36 -17.52
C ALA A 152 -3.98 -6.95 -17.82
N LEU A 153 -3.75 -6.22 -18.91
CA LEU A 153 -2.42 -5.66 -19.20
C LEU A 153 -1.99 -4.73 -18.07
N GLY A 154 -2.87 -3.81 -17.67
CA GLY A 154 -2.60 -2.92 -16.53
C GLY A 154 -2.29 -3.72 -15.27
N LEU A 155 -3.15 -4.69 -14.94
CA LEU A 155 -2.99 -5.53 -13.75
C LEU A 155 -1.63 -6.23 -13.76
N GLY A 156 -1.25 -6.81 -14.89
CA GLY A 156 0.06 -7.44 -15.05
C GLY A 156 1.21 -6.47 -14.82
N LEU A 157 1.09 -5.24 -15.36
CA LEU A 157 2.11 -4.20 -15.14
C LEU A 157 2.22 -3.84 -13.66
N GLY A 158 1.10 -3.74 -12.94
CA GLY A 158 1.09 -3.46 -11.49
C GLY A 158 1.76 -4.57 -10.69
N VAL A 159 1.43 -5.82 -11.00
CA VAL A 159 2.05 -7.00 -10.35
C VAL A 159 3.56 -7.02 -10.62
N LEU A 160 3.98 -6.82 -11.88
CA LEU A 160 5.40 -6.82 -12.24
C LEU A 160 6.15 -5.66 -11.58
N LEU A 161 5.51 -4.50 -11.47
CA LEU A 161 6.10 -3.35 -10.79
C LEU A 161 6.35 -3.68 -9.32
N MET A 162 5.33 -4.18 -8.62
CA MET A 162 5.45 -4.49 -7.18
C MET A 162 6.41 -5.64 -6.93
N LEU A 163 6.35 -6.70 -7.73
CA LEU A 163 7.29 -7.82 -7.65
C LEU A 163 8.74 -7.33 -7.82
N GLY A 164 8.94 -6.44 -8.80
CA GLY A 164 10.27 -5.87 -9.04
C GLY A 164 10.72 -5.00 -7.87
N LEU A 165 9.84 -4.11 -7.38
CA LEU A 165 10.16 -3.26 -6.24
C LEU A 165 10.48 -4.10 -5.00
N ASP A 166 9.71 -5.17 -4.76
CA ASP A 166 9.95 -6.11 -3.66
C ASP A 166 11.35 -6.73 -3.75
N TYR A 167 11.72 -7.23 -4.92
CA TYR A 167 13.03 -7.88 -5.11
C TYR A 167 14.23 -6.92 -5.03
N PHE A 168 14.03 -5.65 -5.40
CA PHE A 168 15.14 -4.68 -5.52
C PHE A 168 15.21 -3.68 -4.37
N THR A 169 14.20 -3.65 -3.47
CA THR A 169 14.22 -2.76 -2.30
C THR A 169 14.62 -3.55 -1.06
N PRO A 170 15.63 -3.12 -0.31
CA PRO A 170 15.92 -3.78 0.96
C PRO A 170 14.80 -3.52 1.96
N HIS A 171 14.20 -4.60 2.49
CA HIS A 171 13.11 -4.50 3.47
C HIS A 171 13.11 -5.75 4.34
N GLU A 172 12.25 -5.78 5.37
CA GLU A 172 12.18 -6.90 6.31
C GLU A 172 10.74 -7.29 6.56
N HIS A 173 10.44 -8.55 6.32
CA HIS A 173 9.20 -9.18 6.75
C HIS A 173 9.45 -9.94 8.05
N GLU A 174 8.54 -9.87 8.99
CA GLU A 174 8.70 -10.55 10.27
C GLU A 174 8.84 -12.07 10.12
N ARG A 175 8.17 -12.64 9.13
CA ARG A 175 8.18 -14.11 8.91
C ARG A 175 9.38 -14.58 8.09
N THR A 176 9.70 -13.89 7.00
CA THR A 176 10.74 -14.31 6.06
C THR A 176 12.08 -13.61 6.29
N GLY A 177 12.09 -12.59 7.13
CA GLY A 177 13.31 -11.86 7.46
C GLY A 177 13.72 -10.84 6.40
N HIS A 178 15.02 -10.60 6.32
CA HIS A 178 15.60 -9.60 5.41
C HIS A 178 15.39 -9.98 3.95
N GLN A 179 14.86 -9.04 3.17
CA GLN A 179 14.62 -9.19 1.74
C GLN A 179 15.29 -8.05 0.97
N GLY A 180 15.64 -8.31 -0.28
CA GLY A 180 16.27 -7.32 -1.14
C GLY A 180 17.77 -7.16 -0.95
N PRO A 181 18.43 -6.43 -1.85
CA PRO A 181 19.90 -6.28 -1.84
C PRO A 181 20.39 -5.55 -0.59
N GLU A 182 21.42 -6.12 0.06
CA GLU A 182 22.10 -5.52 1.21
C GLU A 182 21.18 -5.26 2.42
N ALA A 183 20.00 -5.91 2.49
CA ALA A 183 19.04 -5.71 3.58
C ALA A 183 19.67 -5.91 4.96
N ALA A 184 20.57 -6.93 5.11
CA ALA A 184 21.24 -7.22 6.37
C ALA A 184 22.16 -6.08 6.85
N ARG A 185 22.53 -5.13 5.97
CA ARG A 185 23.39 -3.99 6.31
C ARG A 185 22.58 -2.71 6.59
N VAL A 186 21.29 -2.73 6.28
CA VAL A 186 20.41 -1.59 6.53
C VAL A 186 19.86 -1.67 7.96
N ASN A 187 19.80 -0.55 8.62
CA ASN A 187 19.22 -0.48 9.97
C ASN A 187 17.77 -0.97 9.95
N ARG A 188 17.38 -1.80 10.91
CA ARG A 188 16.07 -2.43 10.98
C ARG A 188 14.91 -1.42 10.90
N VAL A 189 15.07 -0.24 11.49
CA VAL A 189 14.06 0.82 11.41
C VAL A 189 13.84 1.23 9.94
N TRP A 190 14.94 1.42 9.19
CA TRP A 190 14.85 1.79 7.78
C TRP A 190 14.24 0.68 6.92
N LEU A 191 14.51 -0.59 7.25
CA LEU A 191 13.87 -1.71 6.55
C LEU A 191 12.35 -1.65 6.71
N PHE A 192 11.87 -1.41 7.94
CA PHE A 192 10.43 -1.22 8.19
C PHE A 192 9.86 -0.02 7.44
N VAL A 193 10.58 1.10 7.42
CA VAL A 193 10.14 2.30 6.69
C VAL A 193 9.98 1.99 5.18
N LEU A 194 10.93 1.25 4.61
CA LEU A 194 10.86 0.87 3.19
C LEU A 194 9.68 -0.06 2.92
N THR A 195 9.42 -1.02 3.83
CA THR A 195 8.24 -1.88 3.73
C THR A 195 6.95 -1.04 3.66
N ILE A 196 6.80 -0.08 4.58
CA ILE A 196 5.60 0.78 4.63
C ILE A 196 5.46 1.62 3.35
N ILE A 197 6.57 2.11 2.81
CA ILE A 197 6.58 2.86 1.55
C ILE A 197 6.03 1.98 0.42
N LEU A 198 6.43 0.68 0.40
CA LEU A 198 5.95 -0.27 -0.60
C LEU A 198 4.44 -0.51 -0.48
N HIS A 199 3.89 -0.46 0.74
CA HIS A 199 2.44 -0.59 0.98
C HIS A 199 1.67 0.67 0.53
N ASN A 200 2.08 1.83 1.02
CA ASN A 200 1.31 3.08 0.87
C ASN A 200 1.33 3.63 -0.56
N LEU A 201 2.36 3.30 -1.36
CA LEU A 201 2.46 3.80 -2.73
C LEU A 201 1.31 3.29 -3.63
N PRO A 202 1.01 1.97 -3.68
CA PRO A 202 -0.15 1.48 -4.45
C PRO A 202 -1.48 2.06 -3.98
N GLU A 203 -1.66 2.27 -2.68
CA GLU A 203 -2.89 2.86 -2.13
C GLU A 203 -3.08 4.27 -2.64
N GLY A 204 -2.04 5.09 -2.54
CA GLY A 204 -2.07 6.45 -3.10
C GLY A 204 -2.34 6.43 -4.60
N MET A 205 -1.66 5.56 -5.36
CA MET A 205 -1.88 5.44 -6.80
C MET A 205 -3.35 5.11 -7.11
N ALA A 206 -3.94 4.19 -6.35
CA ALA A 206 -5.35 3.80 -6.52
C ALA A 206 -6.28 5.00 -6.31
N ILE A 207 -6.04 5.80 -5.25
CA ILE A 207 -6.78 7.05 -5.01
C ILE A 207 -6.65 7.99 -6.22
N GLY A 208 -5.42 8.21 -6.66
CA GLY A 208 -5.16 9.11 -7.80
C GLY A 208 -5.89 8.69 -9.06
N VAL A 209 -5.79 7.41 -9.42
CA VAL A 209 -6.44 6.87 -10.61
C VAL A 209 -7.97 6.99 -10.48
N SER A 210 -8.53 6.69 -9.29
CA SER A 210 -9.98 6.72 -9.08
C SER A 210 -10.58 8.11 -9.25
N PHE A 211 -9.81 9.17 -9.00
CA PHE A 211 -10.25 10.55 -9.20
C PHE A 211 -9.87 11.13 -10.57
N ALA A 212 -9.16 10.39 -11.41
CA ALA A 212 -8.59 10.94 -12.65
C ALA A 212 -9.64 11.44 -13.65
N THR A 213 -10.84 10.86 -13.63
CA THR A 213 -11.95 11.33 -14.48
C THR A 213 -12.84 12.38 -13.80
N GLY A 214 -12.59 12.64 -12.52
CA GLY A 214 -13.43 13.55 -11.72
C GLY A 214 -14.75 12.93 -11.25
N ASP A 215 -14.98 11.65 -11.46
CA ASP A 215 -16.21 10.98 -11.02
C ASP A 215 -16.08 10.61 -9.54
N LEU A 216 -16.79 11.34 -8.70
CA LEU A 216 -16.77 11.15 -7.26
C LEU A 216 -17.36 9.79 -6.84
N ARG A 217 -18.24 9.20 -7.68
CA ARG A 217 -18.83 7.88 -7.39
C ARG A 217 -17.79 6.75 -7.42
N ILE A 218 -16.64 6.97 -8.07
CA ILE A 218 -15.52 6.03 -8.08
C ILE A 218 -14.53 6.38 -6.96
N GLY A 219 -14.16 7.66 -6.86
CA GLY A 219 -13.12 8.10 -5.93
C GLY A 219 -13.52 8.06 -4.46
N LEU A 220 -14.79 8.43 -4.12
CA LEU A 220 -15.22 8.52 -2.73
C LEU A 220 -15.26 7.15 -2.02
N PRO A 221 -15.87 6.08 -2.60
CA PRO A 221 -15.87 4.77 -1.94
C PRO A 221 -14.45 4.27 -1.68
N LEU A 222 -13.59 4.34 -2.68
CA LEU A 222 -12.20 3.86 -2.57
C LEU A 222 -11.43 4.64 -1.50
N THR A 223 -11.50 5.98 -1.53
CA THR A 223 -10.80 6.83 -0.57
C THR A 223 -11.31 6.60 0.85
N SER A 224 -12.64 6.42 1.01
CA SER A 224 -13.24 6.12 2.31
C SER A 224 -12.73 4.77 2.85
N ALA A 225 -12.64 3.77 1.99
CA ALA A 225 -12.14 2.45 2.35
C ALA A 225 -10.68 2.51 2.79
N ILE A 226 -9.84 3.18 2.02
CA ILE A 226 -8.41 3.33 2.33
C ILE A 226 -8.28 4.07 3.68
N ALA A 227 -9.02 5.16 3.89
CA ALA A 227 -8.97 5.90 5.16
C ALA A 227 -9.38 5.02 6.36
N ILE A 228 -10.34 4.11 6.19
CA ILE A 228 -10.76 3.20 7.26
C ILE A 228 -9.67 2.14 7.52
N GLN A 229 -9.07 1.58 6.48
CA GLN A 229 -8.04 0.54 6.64
C GLN A 229 -6.72 1.11 7.17
N ASP A 230 -6.41 2.37 6.92
CA ASP A 230 -5.21 3.05 7.43
C ASP A 230 -5.18 3.07 8.96
N ILE A 231 -6.35 3.02 9.62
CA ILE A 231 -6.42 3.03 11.08
C ILE A 231 -5.73 1.79 11.69
N PRO A 232 -6.17 0.55 11.37
CA PRO A 232 -5.47 -0.64 11.88
C PRO A 232 -4.05 -0.77 11.33
N GLU A 233 -3.82 -0.37 10.09
CA GLU A 233 -2.50 -0.50 9.47
C GLU A 233 -1.48 0.44 10.11
N GLY A 234 -1.83 1.71 10.30
CA GLY A 234 -0.95 2.68 10.98
C GLY A 234 -0.65 2.26 12.42
N LEU A 235 -1.64 1.67 13.11
CA LEU A 235 -1.41 1.12 14.45
C LEU A 235 -0.41 -0.04 14.42
N ALA A 236 -0.56 -0.98 13.46
CA ALA A 236 0.35 -2.12 13.31
C ALA A 236 1.78 -1.62 13.05
N VAL A 237 1.94 -0.64 12.16
CA VAL A 237 3.24 -0.01 11.84
C VAL A 237 3.86 0.60 13.11
N ALA A 238 3.10 1.39 13.87
CA ALA A 238 3.60 2.04 15.08
C ALA A 238 4.03 1.00 16.12
N LEU A 239 3.28 -0.09 16.26
CA LEU A 239 3.61 -1.20 17.19
C LEU A 239 4.88 -1.93 16.74
N ALA A 240 5.03 -2.20 15.44
CA ALA A 240 6.23 -2.85 14.90
C ALA A 240 7.48 -1.98 15.13
N LEU A 241 7.38 -0.66 14.89
CA LEU A 241 8.49 0.26 15.15
C LEU A 241 8.84 0.31 16.65
N ARG A 242 7.85 0.20 17.51
CA ARG A 242 8.06 0.10 18.96
C ARG A 242 8.82 -1.19 19.31
N ALA A 243 8.44 -2.30 18.67
CA ALA A 243 9.08 -3.60 18.90
C ALA A 243 10.58 -3.59 18.55
N VAL A 244 10.99 -2.80 17.54
CA VAL A 244 12.41 -2.65 17.21
C VAL A 244 13.12 -1.56 18.04
N GLY A 245 12.44 -1.03 19.07
CA GLY A 245 13.06 -0.17 20.09
C GLY A 245 12.86 1.32 19.91
N LEU A 246 12.04 1.79 18.98
CA LEU A 246 11.79 3.22 18.83
C LEU A 246 10.93 3.73 19.99
N PRO A 247 11.26 4.90 20.58
CA PRO A 247 10.34 5.56 21.50
C PRO A 247 8.99 5.83 20.83
N ILE A 248 7.91 5.75 21.62
CA ILE A 248 6.53 5.82 21.09
C ILE A 248 6.31 7.07 20.23
N GLY A 249 6.79 8.23 20.64
CA GLY A 249 6.63 9.47 19.88
C GLY A 249 7.29 9.41 18.51
N ARG A 250 8.47 8.79 18.43
CA ARG A 250 9.17 8.61 17.14
C ARG A 250 8.49 7.55 16.28
N ALA A 251 8.01 6.46 16.88
CA ALA A 251 7.29 5.41 16.16
C ALA A 251 6.04 5.98 15.49
N VAL A 252 5.26 6.77 16.24
CA VAL A 252 4.06 7.43 15.71
C VAL A 252 4.44 8.45 14.62
N LEU A 253 5.49 9.24 14.85
CA LEU A 253 5.94 10.22 13.84
C LEU A 253 6.35 9.55 12.52
N VAL A 254 7.08 8.44 12.61
CA VAL A 254 7.50 7.68 11.41
C VAL A 254 6.28 7.08 10.71
N ALA A 255 5.33 6.51 11.47
CA ALA A 255 4.10 5.96 10.90
C ALA A 255 3.27 7.04 10.18
N VAL A 256 3.14 8.23 10.79
CA VAL A 256 2.45 9.37 10.15
C VAL A 256 3.22 9.83 8.90
N ALA A 257 4.54 9.92 8.98
CA ALA A 257 5.37 10.36 7.86
C ALA A 257 5.28 9.39 6.67
N SER A 258 5.15 8.08 6.93
CA SER A 258 4.99 7.10 5.86
C SER A 258 3.69 7.30 5.07
N GLY A 259 2.63 7.80 5.73
CA GLY A 259 1.38 8.14 5.07
C GLY A 259 1.50 9.27 4.04
N LEU A 260 2.61 10.04 4.06
CA LEU A 260 2.86 11.04 3.01
C LEU A 260 3.12 10.39 1.64
N MET A 261 3.37 9.08 1.60
CA MET A 261 3.48 8.35 0.33
C MET A 261 2.15 8.28 -0.41
N GLU A 262 1.01 8.36 0.28
CA GLU A 262 -0.30 8.31 -0.37
C GLU A 262 -0.57 9.54 -1.24
N PRO A 263 -0.43 10.80 -0.77
CA PRO A 263 -0.60 11.95 -1.68
C PRO A 263 0.44 11.95 -2.81
N LEU A 264 1.66 11.46 -2.58
CA LEU A 264 2.64 11.31 -3.66
C LEU A 264 2.18 10.25 -4.67
N GLY A 265 1.73 9.10 -4.18
CA GLY A 265 1.14 8.06 -5.01
C GLY A 265 -0.07 8.58 -5.79
N ALA A 266 -0.92 9.40 -5.16
CA ALA A 266 -2.11 9.96 -5.82
C ALA A 266 -1.73 10.88 -6.98
N LEU A 267 -0.68 11.68 -6.83
CA LEU A 267 -0.15 12.48 -7.94
C LEU A 267 0.32 11.60 -9.10
N VAL A 268 1.04 10.51 -8.78
CA VAL A 268 1.47 9.53 -9.78
C VAL A 268 0.24 8.92 -10.46
N GLY A 269 -0.76 8.50 -9.67
CA GLY A 269 -2.00 7.88 -10.18
C GLY A 269 -2.73 8.76 -11.19
N VAL A 270 -2.94 10.04 -10.86
CA VAL A 270 -3.54 11.00 -11.80
C VAL A 270 -2.67 11.14 -13.04
N GLY A 271 -1.36 11.25 -12.85
CA GLY A 271 -0.42 11.43 -13.95
C GLY A 271 -0.46 10.28 -14.94
N ILE A 272 -0.43 9.04 -14.47
CA ILE A 272 -0.40 7.87 -15.35
C ILE A 272 -1.74 7.63 -16.06
N SER A 273 -2.86 8.15 -15.51
CA SER A 273 -4.19 7.85 -16.03
C SER A 273 -4.75 8.90 -16.99
N SER A 274 -4.09 10.05 -17.15
CA SER A 274 -4.69 11.22 -17.82
C SER A 274 -4.13 11.52 -19.22
N GLY A 275 -3.15 10.76 -19.71
CA GLY A 275 -2.44 11.10 -20.95
C GLY A 275 -3.20 10.82 -22.24
N PHE A 276 -3.98 9.75 -22.31
CA PHE A 276 -4.74 9.33 -23.47
C PHE A 276 -5.86 8.39 -23.00
N ALA A 277 -6.83 8.13 -23.86
CA ALA A 277 -8.07 7.44 -23.46
C ALA A 277 -7.81 6.09 -22.77
N LEU A 278 -6.94 5.24 -23.35
CA LEU A 278 -6.65 3.93 -22.75
C LEU A 278 -5.77 4.00 -21.51
N ALA A 279 -5.11 5.15 -21.24
CA ALA A 279 -4.28 5.31 -20.04
C ALA A 279 -5.11 5.09 -18.76
N TYR A 280 -6.35 5.57 -18.73
CA TYR A 280 -7.21 5.44 -17.56
C TYR A 280 -7.52 3.98 -17.21
N PRO A 281 -8.12 3.16 -18.11
CA PRO A 281 -8.39 1.77 -17.73
C PRO A 281 -7.12 0.93 -17.53
N ILE A 282 -6.01 1.22 -18.22
CA ILE A 282 -4.73 0.55 -17.97
C ILE A 282 -4.27 0.88 -16.55
N SER A 283 -4.36 2.15 -16.13
CA SER A 283 -3.92 2.59 -14.79
C SER A 283 -4.83 2.05 -13.69
N MET A 284 -6.13 1.90 -13.95
CA MET A 284 -7.04 1.21 -13.01
C MET A 284 -6.57 -0.23 -12.77
N GLY A 285 -6.26 -0.96 -13.85
CA GLY A 285 -5.70 -2.31 -13.75
C GLY A 285 -4.37 -2.32 -13.00
N LEU A 286 -3.48 -1.37 -13.30
CA LEU A 286 -2.16 -1.28 -12.68
C LEU A 286 -2.28 -1.07 -11.17
N ALA A 287 -3.12 -0.13 -10.73
CA ALA A 287 -3.35 0.12 -9.31
C ALA A 287 -3.95 -1.13 -8.63
N ALA A 288 -4.93 -1.77 -9.27
CA ALA A 288 -5.54 -3.00 -8.74
C ALA A 288 -4.50 -4.12 -8.61
N GLY A 289 -3.67 -4.32 -9.64
CA GLY A 289 -2.62 -5.36 -9.61
C GLY A 289 -1.61 -5.11 -8.52
N ALA A 290 -1.19 -3.86 -8.35
CA ALA A 290 -0.25 -3.47 -7.30
C ALA A 290 -0.85 -3.74 -5.91
N MET A 291 -2.12 -3.34 -5.68
CA MET A 291 -2.80 -3.57 -4.40
C MET A 291 -3.00 -5.06 -4.11
N ILE A 292 -3.46 -5.83 -5.11
CA ILE A 292 -3.65 -7.28 -4.94
C ILE A 292 -2.31 -7.95 -4.61
N PHE A 293 -1.22 -7.52 -5.26
CA PHE A 293 0.12 -8.06 -4.96
C PHE A 293 0.47 -7.82 -3.49
N VAL A 294 0.35 -6.57 -3.01
CA VAL A 294 0.68 -6.22 -1.62
C VAL A 294 -0.15 -7.05 -0.64
N VAL A 295 -1.47 -7.10 -0.87
CA VAL A 295 -2.37 -7.85 0.03
C VAL A 295 -1.99 -9.33 0.08
N SER A 296 -1.76 -9.94 -1.09
CA SER A 296 -1.51 -11.38 -1.18
C SER A 296 -0.10 -11.76 -0.73
N HIS A 297 0.88 -10.91 -1.02
CA HIS A 297 2.30 -11.21 -0.75
C HIS A 297 2.71 -10.84 0.66
N GLU A 298 2.12 -9.78 1.22
CA GLU A 298 2.55 -9.22 2.50
C GLU A 298 1.47 -9.24 3.58
N VAL A 299 0.30 -8.63 3.33
CA VAL A 299 -0.69 -8.40 4.39
C VAL A 299 -1.30 -9.73 4.86
N ILE A 300 -1.79 -10.57 3.95
CA ILE A 300 -2.43 -11.85 4.34
C ILE A 300 -1.44 -12.77 5.07
N PRO A 301 -0.19 -13.00 4.57
CA PRO A 301 0.75 -13.80 5.35
C PRO A 301 1.03 -13.24 6.74
N GLU A 302 1.08 -11.92 6.89
CA GLU A 302 1.30 -11.28 8.19
C GLU A 302 0.15 -11.58 9.15
N THR A 303 -1.10 -11.53 8.69
CA THR A 303 -2.28 -11.81 9.54
C THR A 303 -2.34 -13.27 10.02
N HIS A 304 -1.64 -14.16 9.34
CA HIS A 304 -1.69 -15.61 9.65
C HIS A 304 -0.48 -16.09 10.46
N ARG A 305 0.47 -15.21 10.79
CA ARG A 305 1.74 -15.61 11.40
C ARG A 305 1.63 -16.01 12.88
N ASN A 306 0.60 -15.51 13.58
CA ASN A 306 0.46 -15.71 15.04
C ASN A 306 -0.47 -16.88 15.40
N GLY A 307 -0.92 -17.66 14.42
CA GLY A 307 -1.83 -18.78 14.68
C GLY A 307 -3.29 -18.37 14.88
N HIS A 308 -3.66 -17.16 14.43
CA HIS A 308 -5.03 -16.64 14.55
C HIS A 308 -5.75 -16.62 13.19
N GLU A 309 -5.46 -17.59 12.32
CA GLU A 309 -5.93 -17.64 10.93
C GLU A 309 -7.45 -17.50 10.81
N THR A 310 -8.19 -18.16 11.71
CA THR A 310 -9.67 -18.10 11.67
C THR A 310 -10.17 -16.68 11.91
N ILE A 311 -9.64 -16.01 12.92
CA ILE A 311 -10.11 -14.67 13.28
C ILE A 311 -9.66 -13.64 12.23
N ALA A 312 -8.46 -13.80 11.70
CA ALA A 312 -7.97 -12.98 10.57
C ALA A 312 -8.85 -13.17 9.34
N THR A 313 -9.23 -14.41 9.03
CA THR A 313 -10.13 -14.72 7.90
C THR A 313 -11.51 -14.10 8.10
N VAL A 314 -12.07 -14.19 9.33
CA VAL A 314 -13.35 -13.53 9.64
C VAL A 314 -13.22 -12.01 9.46
N GLY A 315 -12.12 -11.44 9.93
CA GLY A 315 -11.80 -10.02 9.70
C GLY A 315 -11.80 -9.68 8.21
N LEU A 316 -11.10 -10.48 7.43
CA LEU A 316 -10.99 -10.28 5.97
C LEU A 316 -12.38 -10.31 5.31
N MET A 317 -13.21 -11.30 5.65
CA MET A 317 -14.56 -11.38 5.09
C MET A 317 -15.43 -10.19 5.51
N ALA A 318 -15.27 -9.73 6.76
CA ALA A 318 -15.99 -8.54 7.24
C ALA A 318 -15.55 -7.28 6.49
N GLY A 319 -14.23 -7.10 6.31
CA GLY A 319 -13.68 -5.97 5.55
C GLY A 319 -14.15 -5.97 4.11
N PHE A 320 -14.12 -7.14 3.47
CA PHE A 320 -14.61 -7.30 2.09
C PHE A 320 -16.09 -6.88 2.01
N ALA A 321 -16.93 -7.34 2.94
CA ALA A 321 -18.36 -7.02 2.97
C ALA A 321 -18.59 -5.52 3.20
N VAL A 322 -17.84 -4.90 4.11
CA VAL A 322 -17.95 -3.47 4.40
C VAL A 322 -17.58 -2.66 3.14
N MET A 323 -16.47 -3.02 2.47
CA MET A 323 -16.07 -2.29 1.25
C MET A 323 -17.11 -2.47 0.13
N MET A 324 -17.62 -3.69 -0.05
CA MET A 324 -18.69 -3.94 -1.03
C MET A 324 -19.92 -3.05 -0.73
N PHE A 325 -20.27 -2.92 0.55
CA PHE A 325 -21.37 -2.03 0.98
C PHE A 325 -21.05 -0.56 0.68
N LEU A 326 -19.83 -0.10 1.02
CA LEU A 326 -19.42 1.28 0.77
C LEU A 326 -19.43 1.61 -0.72
N ASP A 327 -18.91 0.70 -1.54
CA ASP A 327 -18.89 0.89 -2.98
C ASP A 327 -20.31 1.03 -3.55
N THR A 328 -21.23 0.19 -3.06
CA THR A 328 -22.63 0.22 -3.51
C THR A 328 -23.38 1.45 -2.97
N ALA A 329 -23.09 1.86 -1.72
CA ALA A 329 -23.82 2.95 -1.07
C ALA A 329 -23.35 4.35 -1.50
N LEU A 330 -22.07 4.48 -1.87
CA LEU A 330 -21.45 5.76 -2.23
C LEU A 330 -21.23 5.89 -3.75
N GLY A 331 -21.16 4.77 -4.46
CA GLY A 331 -20.98 4.72 -5.93
C GLY A 331 -22.28 4.58 -6.67
#